data_0732bc169014680d77aad0c72fe484a6
#
_entry.id   0732bc169014680d77aad0c72fe484a6
#
_cell.length_a   1.000
_cell.length_b   1.000
_cell.length_c   1.000
_cell.angle_alpha   90.00
_cell.angle_beta   90.00
_cell.angle_gamma   90.00
#
_symmetry.space_group_name_H-M   'P 1'
#
loop_
_entity.id
_entity.type
_entity.pdbx_description
1 polymer ?
#
loop_
_entity_poly.entity_id
_entity_poly.type
_entity_poly.pdbx_seq_one_letter_code
_entity_poly.pdbx_strand_id
1 'polypeptide(L)'
;MNIKEKQFESDIEQYLIKYGGYTKDDQSNYDRDKAIDMTKLIEYIQKTQSKEWKRYQRVYGSDAQNKIYKRFNESVEMHGLLYILRNGFDDRGIRIKVASFKPETTLNQEVIDKYNANILTCTRQFKYSTENENSIDIVLSLNGIPIVALELKNQLTGQDVNNAKKQFMYDRNPRELCFNFNKRFLVYFCVDLYEIYMTTELRGKDTFFLPFNQGSNGAGNVGGAGNPENKDGYTTSYLWEKVLQKDVLMDILQRYMTVAIDEKINKKTGKKKISKKLIFPRYHQLDVVTKLIEDVKTNGSGKNYLIQHSAGSGKSNSIAWLAYGLANLHKNNEKIFKSVVVVTDRTVLDSQLQDTIYGFDHTDGVVEKIDGKKTSKDLRDAINNGKKIIITTLQKFPYIYDEIDDNTNKNFAIIVDEAHSSQSGNNAKKLKPALADTTDSLKEFAEIEGKEESEIKDSEDILVQELLTQGYHKNLSFFAFTATPKEKTLEMF
;
A
#
# COMPACT_ATOMS: atom_id res chain seq x y z
N MET A 1 34.67 -12.49 -6.94
CA MET A 1 34.57 -11.14 -7.55
C MET A 1 34.77 -10.12 -6.44
N ASN A 2 35.74 -9.25 -6.55
CA ASN A 2 36.05 -8.30 -5.45
C ASN A 2 35.18 -7.05 -5.62
N ILE A 3 33.93 -7.12 -5.19
CA ILE A 3 32.93 -6.04 -5.37
C ILE A 3 33.15 -5.04 -4.24
N LYS A 4 33.70 -3.87 -4.57
CA LYS A 4 33.84 -2.74 -3.64
C LYS A 4 32.48 -2.06 -3.49
N GLU A 5 32.24 -1.41 -2.35
CA GLU A 5 31.00 -0.66 -2.08
C GLU A 5 30.69 0.35 -3.21
N LYS A 6 31.71 1.07 -3.70
CA LYS A 6 31.59 1.98 -4.85
C LYS A 6 31.12 1.30 -6.15
N GLN A 7 31.45 0.01 -6.35
CA GLN A 7 30.97 -0.73 -7.50
C GLN A 7 29.51 -1.08 -7.31
N PHE A 8 29.11 -1.51 -6.10
CA PHE A 8 27.71 -1.81 -5.76
C PHE A 8 26.80 -0.59 -5.97
N GLU A 9 27.22 0.60 -5.47
CA GLU A 9 26.48 1.84 -5.75
C GLU A 9 26.37 2.14 -7.27
N SER A 10 27.48 1.94 -7.99
CA SER A 10 27.53 2.19 -9.44
C SER A 10 26.60 1.28 -10.21
N ASP A 11 26.55 0.01 -9.85
CA ASP A 11 25.70 -0.99 -10.54
C ASP A 11 24.22 -0.66 -10.32
N ILE A 12 23.81 -0.28 -9.09
CA ILE A 12 22.46 0.15 -8.78
C ILE A 12 22.11 1.43 -9.58
N GLU A 13 22.97 2.45 -9.55
CA GLU A 13 22.73 3.70 -10.30
C GLU A 13 22.58 3.41 -11.78
N GLN A 14 23.49 2.66 -12.40
CA GLN A 14 23.44 2.32 -13.82
C GLN A 14 22.16 1.57 -14.20
N TYR A 15 21.78 0.62 -13.36
CA TYR A 15 20.53 -0.13 -13.60
C TYR A 15 19.30 0.78 -13.57
N LEU A 16 19.17 1.61 -12.53
CA LEU A 16 18.07 2.54 -12.38
C LEU A 16 17.99 3.56 -13.52
N ILE A 17 19.15 4.07 -13.99
CA ILE A 17 19.19 4.99 -15.14
C ILE A 17 18.81 4.27 -16.43
N LYS A 18 19.34 3.06 -16.65
CA LYS A 18 19.12 2.36 -17.92
C LYS A 18 17.73 1.75 -18.04
N TYR A 19 17.20 1.20 -16.94
CA TYR A 19 15.97 0.43 -16.95
C TYR A 19 14.89 0.96 -16.01
N GLY A 20 15.27 1.70 -14.96
CA GLY A 20 14.39 2.12 -13.87
C GLY A 20 13.58 3.38 -14.17
N GLY A 21 13.88 4.09 -15.26
CA GLY A 21 13.20 5.35 -15.60
C GLY A 21 13.71 6.57 -14.85
N TYR A 22 14.95 6.50 -14.35
CA TYR A 22 15.64 7.60 -13.65
C TYR A 22 16.64 8.29 -14.54
N THR A 23 16.95 9.55 -14.21
CA THR A 23 18.09 10.29 -14.73
C THR A 23 19.13 10.44 -13.65
N LYS A 24 20.42 10.46 -14.04
CA LYS A 24 21.50 10.76 -13.13
C LYS A 24 21.43 12.21 -12.66
N ASP A 25 21.71 12.44 -11.39
CA ASP A 25 21.78 13.79 -10.81
C ASP A 25 23.05 13.95 -10.00
N ASP A 26 23.66 15.14 -10.10
CA ASP A 26 24.89 15.54 -9.38
C ASP A 26 24.58 16.43 -8.17
N GLN A 27 23.31 16.66 -7.89
CA GLN A 27 22.78 17.49 -6.81
C GLN A 27 23.22 18.99 -6.87
N SER A 28 23.67 19.48 -8.02
CA SER A 28 24.17 20.86 -8.18
C SER A 28 23.14 21.94 -7.84
N ASN A 29 21.84 21.64 -8.01
CA ASN A 29 20.72 22.56 -7.71
C ASN A 29 19.97 22.20 -6.41
N TYR A 30 20.45 21.21 -5.64
CA TYR A 30 19.82 20.85 -4.39
C TYR A 30 20.14 21.86 -3.28
N ASP A 31 19.12 22.46 -2.72
CA ASP A 31 19.21 23.39 -1.60
C ASP A 31 19.11 22.60 -0.28
N ARG A 32 20.22 22.50 0.46
CA ARG A 32 20.31 21.73 1.72
C ARG A 32 19.41 22.32 2.81
N ASP A 33 19.27 23.65 2.89
CA ASP A 33 18.39 24.32 3.87
C ASP A 33 16.93 24.02 3.61
N LYS A 34 16.54 23.95 2.34
CA LYS A 34 15.16 23.67 1.91
C LYS A 34 14.89 22.18 1.75
N ALA A 35 15.95 21.37 1.70
CA ALA A 35 15.91 19.94 1.42
C ALA A 35 15.12 19.60 0.14
N ILE A 36 15.38 20.34 -0.96
CA ILE A 36 14.70 20.16 -2.25
C ILE A 36 15.52 20.81 -3.38
N ASP A 37 15.43 20.25 -4.59
CA ASP A 37 15.81 20.92 -5.82
C ASP A 37 14.60 21.64 -6.41
N MET A 38 14.52 22.94 -6.16
CA MET A 38 13.41 23.78 -6.65
C MET A 38 13.41 23.93 -8.17
N THR A 39 14.54 23.79 -8.83
CA THR A 39 14.63 23.91 -10.29
C THR A 39 13.81 22.82 -10.96
N LYS A 40 13.98 21.57 -10.54
CA LYS A 40 13.21 20.43 -11.06
C LYS A 40 11.73 20.51 -10.72
N LEU A 41 11.38 20.98 -9.50
CA LEU A 41 9.97 21.16 -9.14
C LEU A 41 9.30 22.22 -10.04
N ILE A 42 9.95 23.35 -10.26
CA ILE A 42 9.42 24.40 -11.13
C ILE A 42 9.33 23.94 -12.60
N GLU A 43 10.35 23.24 -13.08
CA GLU A 43 10.34 22.62 -14.42
C GLU A 43 9.13 21.71 -14.62
N TYR A 44 8.88 20.81 -13.66
CA TYR A 44 7.72 19.93 -13.68
C TYR A 44 6.39 20.73 -13.71
N ILE A 45 6.25 21.74 -12.83
CA ILE A 45 5.05 22.59 -12.76
C ILE A 45 4.82 23.34 -14.09
N GLN A 46 5.86 23.94 -14.64
CA GLN A 46 5.79 24.67 -15.92
C GLN A 46 5.37 23.77 -17.06
N LYS A 47 5.92 22.55 -17.12
CA LYS A 47 5.65 21.59 -18.18
C LYS A 47 4.23 21.02 -18.10
N THR A 48 3.73 20.78 -16.90
CA THR A 48 2.45 20.07 -16.71
C THR A 48 1.26 21.00 -16.39
N GLN A 49 1.51 22.23 -15.94
CA GLN A 49 0.50 23.17 -15.40
C GLN A 49 0.81 24.61 -15.85
N SER A 50 1.08 24.79 -17.15
CA SER A 50 1.52 26.08 -17.69
C SER A 50 0.51 27.22 -17.46
N LYS A 51 -0.80 26.92 -17.42
CA LYS A 51 -1.87 27.91 -17.17
C LYS A 51 -1.83 28.36 -15.70
N GLU A 52 -1.75 27.44 -14.77
CA GLU A 52 -1.66 27.67 -13.33
C GLU A 52 -0.38 28.44 -12.98
N TRP A 53 0.74 28.04 -13.61
CA TRP A 53 2.03 28.73 -13.44
C TRP A 53 1.97 30.18 -13.90
N LYS A 54 1.42 30.46 -15.08
CA LYS A 54 1.23 31.84 -15.59
C LYS A 54 0.33 32.66 -14.69
N ARG A 55 -0.74 32.08 -14.13
CA ARG A 55 -1.59 32.77 -13.15
C ARG A 55 -0.80 33.07 -11.88
N TYR A 56 -0.01 32.12 -11.40
CA TYR A 56 0.81 32.28 -10.20
C TYR A 56 1.88 33.36 -10.37
N GLN A 57 2.54 33.41 -11.53
CA GLN A 57 3.48 34.49 -11.87
C GLN A 57 2.81 35.88 -11.93
N ARG A 58 1.57 35.96 -12.42
CA ARG A 58 0.83 37.26 -12.41
C ARG A 58 0.53 37.73 -10.97
N VAL A 59 0.34 36.80 -10.03
CA VAL A 59 0.06 37.15 -8.62
C VAL A 59 1.32 37.56 -7.88
N TYR A 60 2.44 36.90 -8.12
CA TYR A 60 3.65 37.02 -7.30
C TYR A 60 4.86 37.63 -8.03
N GLY A 61 4.80 37.82 -9.33
CA GLY A 61 5.89 38.39 -10.13
C GLY A 61 7.16 37.56 -10.04
N SER A 62 8.28 38.22 -9.82
CA SER A 62 9.60 37.59 -9.67
C SER A 62 9.75 36.71 -8.43
N ASP A 63 8.89 36.89 -7.41
CA ASP A 63 8.91 36.12 -6.18
C ASP A 63 8.14 34.78 -6.26
N ALA A 64 7.59 34.46 -7.41
CA ALA A 64 6.72 33.29 -7.60
C ALA A 64 7.38 31.97 -7.14
N GLN A 65 8.67 31.74 -7.42
CA GLN A 65 9.36 30.51 -7.01
C GLN A 65 9.50 30.41 -5.48
N ASN A 66 9.86 31.49 -4.80
CA ASN A 66 9.96 31.50 -3.34
C ASN A 66 8.59 31.28 -2.69
N LYS A 67 7.53 31.86 -3.27
CA LYS A 67 6.16 31.68 -2.77
C LYS A 67 5.67 30.24 -2.96
N ILE A 68 5.99 29.59 -4.09
CA ILE A 68 5.72 28.17 -4.30
C ILE A 68 6.40 27.32 -3.21
N TYR A 69 7.70 27.54 -2.97
CA TYR A 69 8.42 26.82 -1.92
C TYR A 69 7.77 27.02 -0.55
N LYS A 70 7.54 28.28 -0.18
CA LYS A 70 6.94 28.59 1.12
C LYS A 70 5.60 27.89 1.28
N ARG A 71 4.71 28.01 0.29
CA ARG A 71 3.38 27.40 0.35
C ARG A 71 3.42 25.88 0.31
N PHE A 72 4.30 25.30 -0.51
CA PHE A 72 4.58 23.85 -0.50
C PHE A 72 4.98 23.38 0.90
N ASN A 73 5.97 24.04 1.52
CA ASN A 73 6.46 23.63 2.82
C ASN A 73 5.40 23.78 3.93
N GLU A 74 4.64 24.88 3.96
CA GLU A 74 3.51 25.06 4.87
C GLU A 74 2.46 23.94 4.71
N SER A 75 2.18 23.55 3.47
CA SER A 75 1.22 22.49 3.17
C SER A 75 1.74 21.11 3.58
N VAL A 76 3.05 20.86 3.41
CA VAL A 76 3.71 19.63 3.89
C VAL A 76 3.71 19.58 5.43
N GLU A 77 3.94 20.69 6.13
CA GLU A 77 3.82 20.75 7.59
C GLU A 77 2.42 20.39 8.07
N MET A 78 1.39 20.84 7.37
CA MET A 78 0.00 20.61 7.74
C MET A 78 -0.48 19.19 7.44
N HIS A 79 -0.16 18.66 6.25
CA HIS A 79 -0.75 17.43 5.72
C HIS A 79 0.26 16.28 5.54
N GLY A 80 1.55 16.56 5.55
CA GLY A 80 2.62 15.62 5.22
C GLY A 80 2.88 15.51 3.71
N LEU A 81 4.10 15.09 3.36
CA LEU A 81 4.54 15.01 1.97
C LEU A 81 3.72 14.02 1.15
N LEU A 82 3.41 12.84 1.70
CA LEU A 82 2.62 11.82 0.97
C LEU A 82 1.27 12.37 0.49
N TYR A 83 0.58 13.15 1.34
CA TYR A 83 -0.66 13.82 0.95
C TYR A 83 -0.43 14.84 -0.17
N ILE A 84 0.63 15.65 -0.06
CA ILE A 84 0.93 16.70 -1.05
C ILE A 84 1.36 16.10 -2.40
N LEU A 85 2.09 14.99 -2.42
CA LEU A 85 2.39 14.28 -3.66
C LEU A 85 1.13 13.84 -4.40
N ARG A 86 0.13 13.34 -3.68
CA ARG A 86 -1.14 12.86 -4.25
C ARG A 86 -2.10 13.99 -4.63
N ASN A 87 -2.20 14.98 -3.77
CA ASN A 87 -3.25 15.98 -3.86
C ASN A 87 -2.76 17.35 -4.35
N GLY A 88 -1.46 17.64 -4.22
CA GLY A 88 -0.95 18.99 -4.42
C GLY A 88 -1.36 19.93 -3.28
N PHE A 89 -1.27 21.23 -3.53
CA PHE A 89 -1.65 22.27 -2.58
C PHE A 89 -2.36 23.43 -3.27
N ASP A 90 -3.10 24.20 -2.50
CA ASP A 90 -3.82 25.38 -2.99
C ASP A 90 -3.17 26.66 -2.46
N ASP A 91 -3.04 27.65 -3.34
CA ASP A 91 -2.64 28.99 -2.96
C ASP A 91 -3.44 30.03 -3.78
N ARG A 92 -4.17 30.90 -3.08
CA ARG A 92 -5.01 31.97 -3.67
C ARG A 92 -5.93 31.47 -4.79
N GLY A 93 -6.52 30.29 -4.60
CA GLY A 93 -7.43 29.68 -5.59
C GLY A 93 -6.71 29.11 -6.82
N ILE A 94 -5.40 28.89 -6.73
CA ILE A 94 -4.62 28.20 -7.74
C ILE A 94 -4.17 26.85 -7.15
N ARG A 95 -4.62 25.76 -7.78
CA ARG A 95 -4.20 24.39 -7.41
C ARG A 95 -2.90 24.06 -8.09
N ILE A 96 -1.88 23.64 -7.32
CA ILE A 96 -0.57 23.20 -7.81
C ILE A 96 -0.36 21.75 -7.46
N LYS A 97 -0.12 20.91 -8.45
CA LYS A 97 0.30 19.52 -8.30
C LYS A 97 1.82 19.44 -8.33
N VAL A 98 2.41 18.64 -7.45
CA VAL A 98 3.87 18.43 -7.36
C VAL A 98 4.30 17.09 -7.97
N ALA A 99 3.35 16.20 -8.25
CA ALA A 99 3.55 14.95 -8.97
C ALA A 99 2.27 14.54 -9.69
N SER A 100 2.39 13.70 -10.71
CA SER A 100 1.27 13.04 -11.40
C SER A 100 1.44 11.53 -11.35
N PHE A 101 0.33 10.81 -11.21
CA PHE A 101 0.33 9.36 -11.12
C PHE A 101 -0.23 8.74 -12.39
N LYS A 102 0.13 7.46 -12.61
CA LYS A 102 -0.29 6.71 -13.79
C LYS A 102 -1.81 6.52 -13.76
N PRO A 103 -2.53 6.89 -14.84
CA PRO A 103 -3.97 6.67 -14.89
C PRO A 103 -4.29 5.19 -15.11
N GLU A 104 -5.48 4.76 -14.67
CA GLU A 104 -5.98 3.39 -14.85
C GLU A 104 -6.34 3.08 -16.31
N THR A 105 -6.66 4.11 -17.08
CA THR A 105 -7.05 3.99 -18.49
C THR A 105 -6.17 4.84 -19.36
N THR A 106 -6.07 4.47 -20.64
CA THR A 106 -5.31 5.22 -21.66
C THR A 106 -6.15 6.25 -22.42
N LEU A 107 -7.39 6.51 -21.97
CA LEU A 107 -8.34 7.37 -22.66
C LEU A 107 -7.97 8.86 -22.61
N ASN A 108 -7.23 9.29 -21.60
CA ASN A 108 -6.85 10.68 -21.42
C ASN A 108 -5.33 10.86 -21.60
N GLN A 109 -4.93 11.24 -22.81
CA GLN A 109 -3.53 11.45 -23.16
C GLN A 109 -2.86 12.54 -22.32
N GLU A 110 -3.59 13.61 -21.95
CA GLU A 110 -3.05 14.70 -21.12
C GLU A 110 -2.58 14.17 -19.74
N VAL A 111 -3.34 13.24 -19.14
CA VAL A 111 -2.96 12.65 -17.84
C VAL A 111 -1.73 11.75 -17.99
N ILE A 112 -1.64 11.00 -19.09
CA ILE A 112 -0.46 10.18 -19.42
C ILE A 112 0.77 11.07 -19.62
N ASP A 113 0.63 12.17 -20.34
CA ASP A 113 1.73 13.11 -20.62
C ASP A 113 2.22 13.76 -19.32
N LYS A 114 1.32 14.13 -18.41
CA LYS A 114 1.67 14.65 -17.07
C LYS A 114 2.40 13.59 -16.22
N TYR A 115 1.97 12.32 -16.28
CA TYR A 115 2.67 11.24 -15.63
C TYR A 115 4.09 11.06 -16.17
N ASN A 116 4.23 11.03 -17.49
CA ASN A 116 5.53 10.88 -18.16
C ASN A 116 6.46 12.07 -17.90
N ALA A 117 5.91 13.23 -17.63
CA ALA A 117 6.66 14.45 -17.32
C ALA A 117 7.27 14.47 -15.93
N ASN A 118 6.94 13.50 -15.02
CA ASN A 118 7.64 13.40 -13.76
C ASN A 118 9.15 13.18 -13.97
N ILE A 119 9.95 13.93 -13.23
CA ILE A 119 11.40 13.88 -13.24
C ILE A 119 11.83 13.02 -12.06
N LEU A 120 12.24 11.77 -12.33
CA LEU A 120 12.85 10.91 -11.33
C LEU A 120 14.37 10.96 -11.46
N THR A 121 15.06 11.19 -10.35
CA THR A 121 16.51 11.25 -10.34
C THR A 121 17.11 10.26 -9.36
N CYS A 122 18.31 9.75 -9.71
CA CYS A 122 19.17 8.94 -8.85
C CYS A 122 20.46 9.70 -8.61
N THR A 123 20.77 9.97 -7.34
CA THR A 123 21.95 10.72 -6.89
C THR A 123 22.77 9.84 -5.98
N ARG A 124 24.07 9.67 -6.30
CA ARG A 124 25.02 8.97 -5.43
C ARG A 124 25.70 9.94 -4.49
N GLN A 125 26.09 9.45 -3.30
CA GLN A 125 26.82 10.23 -2.29
C GLN A 125 26.13 11.57 -2.01
N PHE A 126 24.80 11.49 -1.77
CA PHE A 126 23.94 12.64 -1.62
C PHE A 126 24.20 13.39 -0.32
N LYS A 127 24.72 14.60 -0.43
CA LYS A 127 25.03 15.50 0.69
C LYS A 127 23.77 16.25 1.11
N TYR A 128 23.25 15.92 2.27
CA TYR A 128 21.95 16.40 2.76
C TYR A 128 22.06 17.50 3.83
N SER A 129 23.15 17.51 4.60
CA SER A 129 23.27 18.35 5.80
C SER A 129 23.86 19.72 5.49
N THR A 130 23.41 20.73 6.23
CA THR A 130 24.05 22.05 6.31
C THR A 130 25.09 22.11 7.40
N GLU A 131 25.14 21.14 8.33
CA GLU A 131 25.99 21.10 9.48
C GLU A 131 27.29 20.33 9.21
N ASN A 132 27.28 19.40 8.24
CA ASN A 132 28.42 18.52 7.94
C ASN A 132 28.39 18.06 6.48
N GLU A 133 29.43 17.33 6.05
CA GLU A 133 29.59 16.80 4.70
C GLU A 133 29.19 15.30 4.60
N ASN A 134 28.40 14.79 5.56
CA ASN A 134 27.92 13.44 5.51
C ASN A 134 27.01 13.23 4.28
N SER A 135 27.12 12.06 3.67
CA SER A 135 26.35 11.70 2.49
C SER A 135 25.51 10.42 2.72
N ILE A 136 24.45 10.29 1.96
CA ILE A 136 23.70 9.05 1.79
C ILE A 136 24.16 8.40 0.49
N ASP A 137 24.38 7.09 0.48
CA ASP A 137 24.97 6.38 -0.65
C ASP A 137 24.18 6.56 -1.94
N ILE A 138 22.85 6.35 -1.88
CA ILE A 138 21.94 6.62 -3.01
C ILE A 138 20.65 7.30 -2.51
N VAL A 139 20.24 8.35 -3.21
CA VAL A 139 18.94 9.01 -3.01
C VAL A 139 18.17 9.03 -4.31
N LEU A 140 16.88 8.65 -4.22
CA LEU A 140 15.92 8.80 -5.31
C LEU A 140 15.00 9.98 -5.03
N SER A 141 14.88 10.87 -6.01
CA SER A 141 14.03 12.06 -5.91
C SER A 141 12.98 12.08 -6.99
N LEU A 142 11.81 12.67 -6.66
CA LEU A 142 10.68 12.89 -7.56
C LEU A 142 10.45 14.40 -7.70
N ASN A 143 10.62 14.92 -8.91
CA ASN A 143 10.46 16.35 -9.21
C ASN A 143 11.29 17.25 -8.27
N GLY A 144 12.55 16.81 -7.96
CA GLY A 144 13.46 17.50 -7.05
C GLY A 144 13.21 17.26 -5.56
N ILE A 145 12.19 16.49 -5.18
CA ILE A 145 11.86 16.16 -3.78
C ILE A 145 12.51 14.80 -3.45
N PRO A 146 13.46 14.70 -2.49
CA PRO A 146 14.04 13.42 -2.10
C PRO A 146 12.99 12.58 -1.36
N ILE A 147 12.77 11.33 -1.83
CA ILE A 147 11.70 10.46 -1.33
C ILE A 147 12.20 9.10 -0.81
N VAL A 148 13.33 8.60 -1.34
CA VAL A 148 13.93 7.31 -0.93
C VAL A 148 15.40 7.51 -0.62
N ALA A 149 15.85 6.96 0.50
CA ALA A 149 17.26 6.94 0.90
C ALA A 149 17.76 5.50 1.04
N LEU A 150 18.93 5.19 0.47
CA LEU A 150 19.58 3.88 0.58
C LEU A 150 20.97 4.05 1.20
N GLU A 151 21.26 3.30 2.27
CA GLU A 151 22.61 3.08 2.80
C GLU A 151 23.04 1.67 2.42
N LEU A 152 24.17 1.57 1.77
CA LEU A 152 24.70 0.36 1.16
C LEU A 152 25.91 -0.15 1.94
N LYS A 153 26.01 -1.46 2.12
CA LYS A 153 27.17 -2.09 2.73
C LYS A 153 27.59 -3.31 1.94
N ASN A 154 28.88 -3.65 2.08
CA ASN A 154 29.44 -4.78 1.36
C ASN A 154 30.26 -5.64 2.33
N GLN A 155 29.84 -6.89 2.52
CA GLN A 155 30.51 -7.85 3.41
C GLN A 155 31.97 -8.10 3.04
N LEU A 156 32.35 -7.92 1.78
CA LEU A 156 33.75 -8.03 1.35
C LEU A 156 34.66 -6.93 1.95
N THR A 157 34.05 -5.87 2.49
CA THR A 157 34.78 -4.83 3.24
C THR A 157 34.64 -4.99 4.76
N GLY A 158 34.04 -6.09 5.23
CA GLY A 158 33.81 -6.36 6.65
C GLY A 158 32.60 -5.61 7.24
N GLN A 159 31.74 -5.03 6.39
CA GLN A 159 30.54 -4.31 6.80
C GLN A 159 29.28 -4.99 6.26
N ASP A 160 28.24 -5.02 7.07
CA ASP A 160 26.96 -5.65 6.76
C ASP A 160 25.78 -4.67 6.90
N VAL A 161 24.56 -5.16 6.70
CA VAL A 161 23.34 -4.39 6.82
C VAL A 161 23.15 -3.75 8.21
N ASN A 162 23.75 -4.30 9.27
CA ASN A 162 23.68 -3.73 10.62
C ASN A 162 24.54 -2.46 10.71
N ASN A 163 25.60 -2.35 9.94
CA ASN A 163 26.36 -1.12 9.83
C ASN A 163 25.54 -0.01 9.14
N ALA A 164 24.78 -0.35 8.08
CA ALA A 164 23.86 0.60 7.46
C ALA A 164 22.75 1.06 8.44
N LYS A 165 22.19 0.14 9.24
CA LYS A 165 21.22 0.49 10.29
C LYS A 165 21.85 1.44 11.32
N LYS A 166 23.06 1.15 11.80
CA LYS A 166 23.76 2.01 12.76
C LYS A 166 24.01 3.40 12.19
N GLN A 167 24.33 3.50 10.91
CA GLN A 167 24.54 4.77 10.23
C GLN A 167 23.27 5.63 10.25
N PHE A 168 22.11 5.08 9.94
CA PHE A 168 20.83 5.78 10.08
C PHE A 168 20.46 6.10 11.53
N MET A 169 20.83 5.26 12.50
CA MET A 169 20.50 5.45 13.91
C MET A 169 21.35 6.51 14.59
N TYR A 170 22.64 6.61 14.24
CA TYR A 170 23.62 7.39 15.02
C TYR A 170 24.24 8.55 14.23
N ASP A 171 24.36 8.43 12.90
CA ASP A 171 25.06 9.40 12.07
C ASP A 171 24.10 10.33 11.32
N ARG A 172 22.79 10.09 11.40
CA ARG A 172 21.73 10.91 10.78
C ARG A 172 20.92 11.59 11.86
N ASN A 173 20.92 12.92 11.87
CA ASN A 173 20.15 13.70 12.83
C ASN A 173 18.67 13.76 12.42
N PRO A 174 17.74 13.11 13.15
CA PRO A 174 16.31 13.11 12.79
C PRO A 174 15.65 14.50 12.82
N ARG A 175 16.34 15.52 13.33
CA ARG A 175 15.84 16.90 13.39
C ARG A 175 16.14 17.69 12.12
N GLU A 176 17.02 17.22 11.26
CA GLU A 176 17.24 17.85 9.96
C GLU A 176 16.01 17.71 9.08
N LEU A 177 15.68 18.75 8.31
CA LEU A 177 14.44 18.83 7.54
C LEU A 177 14.20 17.61 6.63
N CYS A 178 15.26 17.10 5.99
CA CYS A 178 15.17 15.95 5.10
C CYS A 178 14.78 14.65 5.82
N PHE A 179 15.07 14.50 7.12
CA PHE A 179 14.74 13.33 7.92
C PHE A 179 13.46 13.48 8.77
N ASN A 180 12.87 14.67 8.80
CA ASN A 180 11.62 14.87 9.53
C ASN A 180 10.50 13.98 8.96
N PHE A 181 9.76 13.34 9.86
CA PHE A 181 8.69 12.41 9.51
C PHE A 181 7.73 12.96 8.46
N ASN A 182 7.60 12.25 7.33
CA ASN A 182 6.69 12.57 6.23
C ASN A 182 6.85 14.01 5.66
N LYS A 183 8.07 14.57 5.66
CA LYS A 183 8.36 15.90 5.08
C LYS A 183 9.20 15.85 3.82
N ARG A 184 10.15 14.88 3.76
CA ARG A 184 11.00 14.61 2.58
C ARG A 184 11.09 13.12 2.38
N PHE A 185 12.13 12.44 2.88
CA PHE A 185 12.21 10.99 2.76
C PHE A 185 10.98 10.29 3.34
N LEU A 186 10.42 9.39 2.56
CA LEU A 186 9.26 8.58 2.93
C LEU A 186 9.66 7.15 3.34
N VAL A 187 10.80 6.68 2.85
CA VAL A 187 11.34 5.35 3.16
C VAL A 187 12.86 5.36 3.12
N TYR A 188 13.45 4.59 4.01
CA TYR A 188 14.89 4.38 4.16
C TYR A 188 15.17 2.89 4.03
N PHE A 189 16.13 2.52 3.20
CA PHE A 189 16.58 1.16 3.01
C PHE A 189 18.02 0.99 3.48
N CYS A 190 18.26 -0.03 4.30
CA CYS A 190 19.57 -0.57 4.60
C CYS A 190 19.77 -1.81 3.74
N VAL A 191 20.79 -1.82 2.90
CA VAL A 191 21.02 -2.85 1.89
C VAL A 191 22.45 -3.36 1.96
N ASP A 192 22.61 -4.67 1.99
CA ASP A 192 23.87 -5.29 1.68
C ASP A 192 23.73 -6.30 0.53
N LEU A 193 24.71 -7.15 0.29
CA LEU A 193 24.67 -8.10 -0.82
C LEU A 193 23.59 -9.19 -0.64
N TYR A 194 23.13 -9.44 0.62
CA TYR A 194 22.27 -10.56 0.98
C TYR A 194 20.95 -10.17 1.60
N GLU A 195 20.87 -9.04 2.30
CA GLU A 195 19.69 -8.66 3.07
C GLU A 195 19.29 -7.20 2.86
N ILE A 196 17.99 -6.94 3.02
CA ILE A 196 17.40 -5.60 2.99
C ILE A 196 16.53 -5.41 4.23
N TYR A 197 16.71 -4.24 4.85
CA TYR A 197 15.81 -3.74 5.89
C TYR A 197 15.32 -2.35 5.54
N MET A 198 14.15 -2.00 6.02
CA MET A 198 13.57 -0.69 5.78
C MET A 198 12.96 -0.05 7.02
N THR A 199 12.88 1.27 7.01
CA THR A 199 12.08 2.05 7.95
C THR A 199 11.45 3.24 7.23
N THR A 200 10.38 3.79 7.81
CA THR A 200 9.70 5.00 7.30
C THR A 200 9.89 6.21 8.21
N GLU A 201 10.64 6.04 9.31
CA GLU A 201 10.90 7.11 10.27
C GLU A 201 12.22 6.86 10.99
N LEU A 202 13.07 7.89 11.06
CA LEU A 202 14.25 7.87 11.88
C LEU A 202 13.95 8.45 13.26
N ARG A 203 14.36 7.72 14.32
CA ARG A 203 14.19 8.10 15.74
C ARG A 203 15.51 7.99 16.50
N GLY A 204 16.62 8.21 15.83
CA GLY A 204 17.95 7.97 16.39
C GLY A 204 18.09 6.50 16.80
N LYS A 205 18.61 6.23 18.00
CA LYS A 205 18.80 4.88 18.53
C LYS A 205 17.52 4.03 18.64
N ASP A 206 16.36 4.68 18.68
CA ASP A 206 15.05 4.01 18.79
C ASP A 206 14.40 3.74 17.42
N THR A 207 15.17 3.94 16.33
CA THR A 207 14.72 3.61 14.98
C THR A 207 14.50 2.10 14.85
N PHE A 208 13.32 1.72 14.37
CA PHE A 208 12.96 0.31 14.18
C PHE A 208 12.97 -0.02 12.69
N PHE A 209 13.72 -1.05 12.32
CA PHE A 209 13.84 -1.54 10.95
C PHE A 209 13.06 -2.84 10.77
N LEU A 210 12.30 -2.90 9.69
CA LEU A 210 11.58 -4.10 9.27
C LEU A 210 12.37 -4.82 8.17
N PRO A 211 12.43 -6.17 8.18
CA PRO A 211 13.00 -6.92 7.06
C PRO A 211 12.16 -6.70 5.79
N PHE A 212 12.86 -6.55 4.68
CA PHE A 212 12.26 -6.39 3.35
C PHE A 212 12.68 -7.55 2.41
N ASN A 213 13.00 -8.70 2.98
CA ASN A 213 13.50 -9.88 2.27
C ASN A 213 12.37 -10.72 1.67
N GLN A 214 12.74 -11.52 0.65
CA GLN A 214 11.80 -12.37 -0.10
C GLN A 214 11.49 -13.71 0.60
N GLY A 215 12.31 -14.11 1.58
CA GLY A 215 12.38 -15.48 2.08
C GLY A 215 13.45 -16.28 1.35
N SER A 216 14.07 -17.26 2.02
CA SER A 216 15.23 -18.01 1.50
C SER A 216 14.97 -18.73 0.16
N ASN A 217 13.72 -19.10 -0.13
CA ASN A 217 13.31 -19.77 -1.37
C ASN A 217 12.50 -18.85 -2.31
N GLY A 218 12.47 -17.54 -2.02
CA GLY A 218 11.69 -16.57 -2.77
C GLY A 218 10.25 -16.45 -2.29
N ALA A 219 9.61 -15.34 -2.66
CA ALA A 219 8.25 -15.01 -2.24
C ALA A 219 7.22 -16.02 -2.76
N GLY A 220 6.35 -16.47 -1.85
CA GLY A 220 5.35 -17.50 -2.13
C GLY A 220 5.83 -18.95 -1.98
N ASN A 221 7.11 -19.18 -1.70
CA ASN A 221 7.67 -20.50 -1.47
C ASN A 221 7.94 -20.75 0.01
N VAL A 222 7.79 -22.01 0.43
CA VAL A 222 8.11 -22.41 1.80
C VAL A 222 9.62 -22.27 2.02
N GLY A 223 10.03 -21.51 3.04
CA GLY A 223 11.44 -21.25 3.34
C GLY A 223 11.64 -20.49 4.64
N GLY A 224 12.90 -20.19 4.95
CA GLY A 224 13.32 -19.38 6.10
C GLY A 224 13.41 -17.88 5.76
N ALA A 225 14.06 -17.14 6.66
CA ALA A 225 14.41 -15.74 6.45
C ALA A 225 15.49 -15.57 5.36
N GLY A 226 15.69 -14.34 4.90
CA GLY A 226 16.70 -13.98 3.89
C GLY A 226 16.13 -13.91 2.48
N ASN A 227 17.00 -14.08 1.50
CA ASN A 227 16.67 -14.03 0.08
C ASN A 227 17.22 -15.27 -0.64
N PRO A 228 16.61 -15.69 -1.77
CA PRO A 228 17.15 -16.77 -2.58
C PRO A 228 18.47 -16.37 -3.22
N GLU A 229 19.36 -17.33 -3.43
CA GLU A 229 20.60 -17.10 -4.18
C GLU A 229 20.29 -16.60 -5.60
N ASN A 230 20.96 -15.54 -6.02
CA ASN A 230 20.91 -15.04 -7.38
C ASN A 230 22.26 -15.32 -8.07
N LYS A 231 22.28 -16.28 -9.00
CA LYS A 231 23.52 -16.71 -9.71
C LYS A 231 23.98 -15.67 -10.73
N ASP A 232 23.08 -14.83 -11.20
CA ASP A 232 23.33 -13.87 -12.28
C ASP A 232 23.56 -12.44 -11.77
N GLY A 233 23.51 -12.22 -10.43
CA GLY A 233 23.63 -10.89 -9.86
C GLY A 233 23.60 -10.86 -8.33
N TYR A 234 23.17 -9.73 -7.80
CA TYR A 234 23.02 -9.53 -6.37
C TYR A 234 21.76 -10.19 -5.84
N THR A 235 21.85 -10.86 -4.70
CA THR A 235 20.71 -11.45 -4.01
C THR A 235 19.61 -10.43 -3.69
N THR A 236 20.03 -9.17 -3.50
CA THR A 236 19.15 -8.04 -3.18
C THR A 236 18.73 -7.22 -4.40
N SER A 237 19.07 -7.65 -5.61
CA SER A 237 18.82 -6.90 -6.86
C SER A 237 17.33 -6.60 -7.12
N TYR A 238 16.41 -7.42 -6.60
CA TYR A 238 14.97 -7.20 -6.74
C TYR A 238 14.51 -5.84 -6.20
N LEU A 239 15.27 -5.21 -5.29
CA LEU A 239 14.94 -3.87 -4.80
C LEU A 239 14.95 -2.86 -5.94
N TRP A 240 16.03 -2.79 -6.73
CA TRP A 240 16.14 -1.83 -7.83
C TRP A 240 15.63 -2.35 -9.16
N GLU A 241 15.62 -3.68 -9.33
CA GLU A 241 15.12 -4.31 -10.56
C GLU A 241 13.59 -4.40 -10.62
N LYS A 242 12.91 -4.39 -9.48
CA LYS A 242 11.45 -4.49 -9.39
C LYS A 242 10.83 -3.35 -8.59
N VAL A 243 11.18 -3.21 -7.31
CA VAL A 243 10.47 -2.35 -6.36
C VAL A 243 10.67 -0.85 -6.64
N LEU A 244 11.92 -0.45 -6.94
CA LEU A 244 12.27 0.95 -7.18
C LEU A 244 12.16 1.38 -8.65
N GLN A 245 11.62 0.54 -9.53
CA GLN A 245 11.28 0.95 -10.89
C GLN A 245 10.24 2.08 -10.86
N LYS A 246 10.35 3.05 -11.75
CA LYS A 246 9.47 4.24 -11.81
C LYS A 246 8.00 3.89 -11.61
N ASP A 247 7.47 2.99 -12.43
CA ASP A 247 6.05 2.66 -12.41
C ASP A 247 5.63 2.01 -11.08
N VAL A 248 6.49 1.15 -10.51
CA VAL A 248 6.20 0.46 -9.24
C VAL A 248 6.32 1.41 -8.05
N LEU A 249 7.38 2.22 -7.98
CA LEU A 249 7.55 3.20 -6.91
C LEU A 249 6.42 4.24 -6.92
N MET A 250 6.06 4.75 -8.10
CA MET A 250 4.94 5.69 -8.25
C MET A 250 3.62 5.05 -7.83
N ASP A 251 3.41 3.77 -8.13
CA ASP A 251 2.23 3.02 -7.69
C ASP A 251 2.21 2.83 -6.17
N ILE A 252 3.37 2.51 -5.57
CA ILE A 252 3.51 2.44 -4.11
C ILE A 252 3.14 3.78 -3.45
N LEU A 253 3.64 4.89 -3.97
CA LEU A 253 3.31 6.23 -3.48
C LEU A 253 1.83 6.57 -3.65
N GLN A 254 1.20 6.13 -4.73
CA GLN A 254 -0.20 6.41 -5.02
C GLN A 254 -1.16 5.57 -4.18
N ARG A 255 -0.93 4.24 -4.09
CA ARG A 255 -1.93 3.27 -3.64
C ARG A 255 -1.56 2.52 -2.37
N TYR A 256 -0.27 2.21 -2.16
CA TYR A 256 0.13 1.34 -1.05
C TYR A 256 0.53 2.10 0.20
N MET A 257 1.23 3.22 0.09
CA MET A 257 1.62 3.97 1.27
C MET A 257 0.40 4.61 1.96
N THR A 258 0.42 4.64 3.29
CA THR A 258 -0.62 5.32 4.08
C THR A 258 -0.06 5.83 5.39
N VAL A 259 -0.75 6.82 5.98
CA VAL A 259 -0.47 7.32 7.32
C VAL A 259 -1.48 6.69 8.28
N ALA A 260 -1.05 5.68 9.02
CA ALA A 260 -1.85 5.10 10.09
C ALA A 260 -1.81 6.03 11.33
N ILE A 261 -2.97 6.23 11.93
CA ILE A 261 -3.14 7.01 13.15
C ILE A 261 -3.47 6.04 14.28
N ASP A 262 -2.63 5.99 15.31
CA ASP A 262 -2.83 5.17 16.50
C ASP A 262 -3.17 6.08 17.69
N GLU A 263 -4.39 5.94 18.23
CA GLU A 263 -4.85 6.69 19.39
C GLU A 263 -4.74 5.81 20.65
N LYS A 264 -3.86 6.19 21.57
CA LYS A 264 -3.73 5.54 22.87
C LYS A 264 -4.24 6.46 23.98
N ILE A 265 -5.21 5.96 24.76
CA ILE A 265 -5.68 6.68 25.93
C ILE A 265 -4.84 6.21 27.14
N ASN A 266 -4.14 7.12 27.77
CA ASN A 266 -3.45 6.82 29.02
C ASN A 266 -4.50 6.54 30.11
N LYS A 267 -4.64 5.30 30.51
CA LYS A 267 -5.65 4.84 31.51
C LYS A 267 -5.56 5.56 32.84
N LYS A 268 -4.39 6.13 33.22
CA LYS A 268 -4.21 6.84 34.51
C LYS A 268 -4.55 8.32 34.42
N THR A 269 -4.32 8.96 33.28
CA THR A 269 -4.46 10.42 33.14
C THR A 269 -5.63 10.84 32.23
N GLY A 270 -6.28 9.89 31.54
CA GLY A 270 -7.33 10.15 30.54
C GLY A 270 -6.82 10.88 29.30
N LYS A 271 -5.52 11.23 29.21
CA LYS A 271 -4.97 11.96 28.08
C LYS A 271 -4.85 11.06 26.85
N LYS A 272 -5.38 11.52 25.73
CA LYS A 272 -5.17 10.89 24.42
C LYS A 272 -3.77 11.20 23.91
N LYS A 273 -3.04 10.16 23.52
CA LYS A 273 -1.77 10.27 22.79
C LYS A 273 -2.02 9.78 21.36
N ILE A 274 -1.92 10.68 20.41
CA ILE A 274 -2.00 10.37 18.99
C ILE A 274 -0.58 10.13 18.48
N SER A 275 -0.34 8.98 17.84
CA SER A 275 0.87 8.70 17.11
C SER A 275 0.55 8.41 15.65
N LYS A 276 1.35 9.00 14.76
CA LYS A 276 1.25 8.76 13.32
C LYS A 276 2.38 7.84 12.88
N LYS A 277 2.09 6.91 12.00
CA LYS A 277 3.07 6.00 11.41
C LYS A 277 2.84 5.94 9.92
N LEU A 278 3.89 6.15 9.14
CA LEU A 278 3.85 5.93 7.70
C LEU A 278 4.05 4.44 7.42
N ILE A 279 3.13 3.84 6.68
CA ILE A 279 3.20 2.43 6.29
C ILE A 279 3.72 2.36 4.85
N PHE A 280 4.77 1.60 4.65
CA PHE A 280 5.28 1.14 3.38
C PHE A 280 5.04 -0.37 3.28
N PRO A 281 4.62 -0.95 2.15
CA PRO A 281 4.36 -2.38 2.04
C PRO A 281 5.63 -3.19 2.31
N ARG A 282 5.53 -4.31 3.01
CA ARG A 282 6.61 -5.29 3.07
C ARG A 282 6.70 -6.04 1.74
N TYR A 283 7.84 -6.62 1.44
CA TYR A 283 8.04 -7.28 0.15
C TYR A 283 6.97 -8.33 -0.17
N HIS A 284 6.68 -9.25 0.75
CA HIS A 284 5.68 -10.29 0.56
C HIS A 284 4.25 -9.75 0.34
N GLN A 285 3.91 -8.61 0.95
CA GLN A 285 2.62 -7.96 0.74
C GLN A 285 2.53 -7.32 -0.64
N LEU A 286 3.60 -6.63 -1.06
CA LEU A 286 3.69 -6.03 -2.38
C LEU A 286 3.66 -7.11 -3.48
N ASP A 287 4.45 -8.17 -3.31
CA ASP A 287 4.55 -9.28 -4.26
C ASP A 287 3.20 -9.98 -4.49
N VAL A 288 2.51 -10.37 -3.40
CA VAL A 288 1.23 -11.08 -3.54
C VAL A 288 0.15 -10.20 -4.17
N VAL A 289 0.03 -8.93 -3.75
CA VAL A 289 -1.00 -8.04 -4.32
C VAL A 289 -0.71 -7.76 -5.79
N THR A 290 0.55 -7.49 -6.15
CA THR A 290 0.94 -7.26 -7.54
C THR A 290 0.65 -8.47 -8.42
N LYS A 291 1.05 -9.68 -7.99
CA LYS A 291 0.78 -10.92 -8.72
C LYS A 291 -0.71 -11.17 -8.96
N LEU A 292 -1.53 -10.94 -7.93
CA LEU A 292 -3.00 -11.09 -8.05
C LEU A 292 -3.60 -10.09 -9.04
N ILE A 293 -3.20 -8.83 -8.95
CA ILE A 293 -3.67 -7.78 -9.88
C ILE A 293 -3.24 -8.07 -11.32
N GLU A 294 -2.00 -8.50 -11.54
CA GLU A 294 -1.48 -8.85 -12.86
C GLU A 294 -2.19 -10.08 -13.46
N ASP A 295 -2.43 -11.12 -12.65
CA ASP A 295 -3.14 -12.30 -13.12
C ASP A 295 -4.60 -11.98 -13.49
N VAL A 296 -5.30 -11.22 -12.66
CA VAL A 296 -6.67 -10.75 -12.96
C VAL A 296 -6.69 -9.86 -14.20
N LYS A 297 -5.72 -8.96 -14.34
CA LYS A 297 -5.62 -8.09 -15.54
C LYS A 297 -5.44 -8.91 -16.82
N THR A 298 -4.70 -10.01 -16.73
CA THR A 298 -4.44 -10.90 -17.86
C THR A 298 -5.64 -11.79 -18.17
N ASN A 299 -6.19 -12.46 -17.15
CA ASN A 299 -7.18 -13.52 -17.30
C ASN A 299 -8.64 -13.05 -17.16
N GLY A 300 -8.87 -11.86 -16.56
CA GLY A 300 -10.23 -11.36 -16.28
C GLY A 300 -10.82 -11.94 -14.99
N SER A 301 -12.15 -11.92 -14.90
CA SER A 301 -12.91 -12.52 -13.80
C SER A 301 -13.08 -14.05 -13.96
N GLY A 302 -13.51 -14.72 -12.90
CA GLY A 302 -13.89 -16.15 -12.92
C GLY A 302 -12.84 -17.10 -12.35
N LYS A 303 -11.71 -16.60 -11.84
CA LYS A 303 -10.71 -17.41 -11.13
C LYS A 303 -10.81 -17.28 -9.62
N ASN A 304 -10.46 -18.35 -8.91
CA ASN A 304 -10.34 -18.40 -7.46
C ASN A 304 -8.85 -18.39 -7.05
N TYR A 305 -8.54 -17.68 -5.95
CA TYR A 305 -7.20 -17.48 -5.45
C TYR A 305 -7.12 -17.79 -3.96
N LEU A 306 -6.21 -18.68 -3.56
CA LEU A 306 -5.91 -18.93 -2.16
C LEU A 306 -4.61 -18.24 -1.77
N ILE A 307 -4.69 -17.37 -0.78
CA ILE A 307 -3.57 -16.59 -0.29
C ILE A 307 -3.22 -17.02 1.14
N GLN A 308 -2.14 -17.79 1.29
CA GLN A 308 -1.62 -18.14 2.59
C GLN A 308 -0.80 -16.99 3.16
N HIS A 309 -1.27 -16.42 4.28
CA HIS A 309 -0.70 -15.23 4.88
C HIS A 309 -0.56 -15.43 6.39
N SER A 310 0.68 -15.60 6.89
CA SER A 310 0.92 -15.92 8.30
C SER A 310 0.34 -14.88 9.27
N ALA A 311 -0.02 -15.29 10.46
CA ALA A 311 -0.51 -14.40 11.51
C ALA A 311 0.50 -13.27 11.81
N GLY A 312 0.02 -12.04 11.96
CA GLY A 312 0.86 -10.86 12.21
C GLY A 312 1.69 -10.35 11.03
N SER A 313 1.56 -10.94 9.84
CA SER A 313 2.27 -10.50 8.62
C SER A 313 1.67 -9.25 7.97
N GLY A 314 0.57 -8.71 8.52
CA GLY A 314 -0.12 -7.52 8.00
C GLY A 314 -1.17 -7.83 6.93
N LYS A 315 -1.87 -8.95 7.07
CA LYS A 315 -2.93 -9.43 6.18
C LYS A 315 -3.96 -8.35 5.85
N SER A 316 -4.43 -7.59 6.85
CA SER A 316 -5.43 -6.52 6.65
C SER A 316 -4.98 -5.45 5.65
N ASN A 317 -3.69 -5.08 5.64
CA ASN A 317 -3.15 -4.16 4.65
C ASN A 317 -3.18 -4.77 3.24
N SER A 318 -2.78 -6.05 3.10
CA SER A 318 -2.81 -6.75 1.80
C SER A 318 -4.23 -6.85 1.26
N ILE A 319 -5.22 -7.13 2.10
CA ILE A 319 -6.65 -7.14 1.74
C ILE A 319 -7.09 -5.75 1.29
N ALA A 320 -6.76 -4.70 2.04
CA ALA A 320 -7.11 -3.32 1.67
C ALA A 320 -6.52 -2.93 0.31
N TRP A 321 -5.22 -3.15 0.11
CA TRP A 321 -4.55 -2.86 -1.17
C TRP A 321 -5.13 -3.65 -2.33
N LEU A 322 -5.43 -4.94 -2.12
CA LEU A 322 -6.07 -5.77 -3.14
C LEU A 322 -7.48 -5.24 -3.46
N ALA A 323 -8.29 -4.89 -2.46
CA ALA A 323 -9.62 -4.36 -2.65
C ALA A 323 -9.61 -3.07 -3.49
N TYR A 324 -8.73 -2.11 -3.18
CA TYR A 324 -8.60 -0.88 -3.96
C TYR A 324 -8.02 -1.13 -5.36
N GLY A 325 -7.04 -2.03 -5.49
CA GLY A 325 -6.47 -2.43 -6.76
C GLY A 325 -7.53 -3.02 -7.69
N LEU A 326 -8.28 -4.00 -7.22
CA LEU A 326 -9.36 -4.65 -7.99
C LEU A 326 -10.52 -3.69 -8.31
N ALA A 327 -10.90 -2.83 -7.35
CA ALA A 327 -11.98 -1.87 -7.52
C ALA A 327 -11.73 -0.83 -8.63
N ASN A 328 -10.47 -0.59 -8.98
CA ASN A 328 -10.06 0.34 -10.02
C ASN A 328 -9.41 -0.34 -11.23
N LEU A 329 -9.39 -1.66 -11.28
CA LEU A 329 -8.68 -2.41 -12.32
C LEU A 329 -9.45 -2.37 -13.65
N HIS A 330 -8.74 -1.98 -14.71
CA HIS A 330 -9.25 -1.91 -16.07
C HIS A 330 -8.43 -2.82 -17.02
N LYS A 331 -9.12 -3.41 -17.99
CA LYS A 331 -8.53 -4.11 -19.13
C LYS A 331 -9.13 -3.52 -20.39
N ASN A 332 -8.30 -3.08 -21.33
CA ASN A 332 -8.72 -2.41 -22.56
C ASN A 332 -9.67 -1.20 -22.29
N ASN A 333 -9.39 -0.42 -21.27
CA ASN A 333 -10.19 0.71 -20.79
C ASN A 333 -11.58 0.35 -20.22
N GLU A 334 -11.91 -0.92 -20.09
CA GLU A 334 -13.13 -1.39 -19.46
C GLU A 334 -12.83 -1.90 -18.03
N LYS A 335 -13.71 -1.57 -17.09
CA LYS A 335 -13.59 -1.99 -15.70
C LYS A 335 -13.84 -3.49 -15.58
N ILE A 336 -12.90 -4.23 -14.96
CA ILE A 336 -13.05 -5.69 -14.82
C ILE A 336 -14.15 -6.05 -13.82
N PHE A 337 -14.16 -5.42 -12.62
CA PHE A 337 -15.17 -5.68 -11.59
C PHE A 337 -16.05 -4.47 -11.35
N LYS A 338 -17.34 -4.67 -11.26
CA LYS A 338 -18.31 -3.64 -10.89
C LYS A 338 -18.12 -3.21 -9.43
N SER A 339 -18.01 -4.20 -8.55
CA SER A 339 -17.79 -4.00 -7.10
C SER A 339 -16.85 -5.07 -6.56
N VAL A 340 -16.15 -4.72 -5.49
CA VAL A 340 -15.36 -5.63 -4.68
C VAL A 340 -16.03 -5.77 -3.33
N VAL A 341 -16.32 -7.00 -2.93
CA VAL A 341 -16.96 -7.32 -1.66
C VAL A 341 -15.92 -7.92 -0.73
N VAL A 342 -15.66 -7.29 0.42
CA VAL A 342 -14.77 -7.79 1.46
C VAL A 342 -15.63 -8.42 2.54
N VAL A 343 -15.46 -9.73 2.74
CA VAL A 343 -16.19 -10.53 3.70
C VAL A 343 -15.30 -10.84 4.90
N THR A 344 -15.79 -10.53 6.10
CA THR A 344 -15.06 -10.76 7.36
C THR A 344 -15.85 -11.70 8.27
N ASP A 345 -15.15 -12.47 9.12
CA ASP A 345 -15.78 -13.47 9.97
C ASP A 345 -16.47 -12.87 11.23
N ARG A 346 -15.88 -11.83 11.85
CA ARG A 346 -16.34 -11.32 13.15
C ARG A 346 -16.45 -9.80 13.22
N THR A 347 -17.45 -9.33 13.97
CA THR A 347 -17.73 -7.92 14.22
C THR A 347 -16.56 -7.14 14.86
N VAL A 348 -15.73 -7.75 15.71
CA VAL A 348 -14.63 -7.07 16.41
C VAL A 348 -13.35 -6.98 15.56
N LEU A 349 -13.00 -8.02 14.81
CA LEU A 349 -11.89 -7.97 13.82
C LEU A 349 -12.28 -7.14 12.60
N ASP A 350 -13.57 -7.13 12.29
CA ASP A 350 -14.19 -6.32 11.25
C ASP A 350 -13.89 -4.83 11.43
N SER A 351 -13.95 -4.27 12.64
CA SER A 351 -13.63 -2.86 12.87
C SER A 351 -12.19 -2.52 12.48
N GLN A 352 -11.20 -3.37 12.80
CA GLN A 352 -9.80 -3.12 12.48
C GLN A 352 -9.52 -3.18 10.97
N LEU A 353 -10.08 -4.17 10.27
CA LEU A 353 -9.95 -4.29 8.82
C LEU A 353 -10.69 -3.14 8.12
N GLN A 354 -11.89 -2.79 8.61
CA GLN A 354 -12.64 -1.65 8.11
C GLN A 354 -11.89 -0.35 8.28
N ASP A 355 -11.34 -0.07 9.47
CA ASP A 355 -10.54 1.12 9.74
C ASP A 355 -9.30 1.16 8.83
N THR A 356 -8.71 0.00 8.55
CA THR A 356 -7.60 -0.12 7.60
C THR A 356 -8.05 0.24 6.19
N ILE A 357 -9.16 -0.33 5.70
CA ILE A 357 -9.69 -0.04 4.36
C ILE A 357 -10.08 1.44 4.26
N TYR A 358 -10.78 2.00 5.24
CA TYR A 358 -11.13 3.42 5.27
C TYR A 358 -9.89 4.33 5.33
N GLY A 359 -8.84 3.93 6.03
CA GLY A 359 -7.58 4.66 6.09
C GLY A 359 -6.88 4.81 4.74
N PHE A 360 -7.19 3.95 3.78
CA PHE A 360 -6.75 4.04 2.39
C PHE A 360 -7.73 4.81 1.49
N ASP A 361 -8.96 5.11 1.98
CA ASP A 361 -9.93 5.86 1.18
C ASP A 361 -9.53 7.33 1.09
N HIS A 362 -9.19 7.76 -0.11
CA HIS A 362 -8.84 9.14 -0.43
C HIS A 362 -9.97 9.87 -1.17
N THR A 363 -11.13 9.20 -1.34
CA THR A 363 -12.29 9.73 -2.06
C THR A 363 -13.56 9.30 -1.35
N ASP A 364 -14.28 10.25 -0.77
CA ASP A 364 -15.53 10.00 -0.06
C ASP A 364 -16.53 9.19 -0.90
N GLY A 365 -17.15 8.18 -0.28
CA GLY A 365 -18.23 7.39 -0.88
C GLY A 365 -17.78 6.21 -1.75
N VAL A 366 -16.50 5.88 -1.81
CA VAL A 366 -15.97 4.70 -2.52
C VAL A 366 -16.26 3.42 -1.74
N VAL A 367 -16.17 3.47 -0.42
CA VAL A 367 -16.38 2.34 0.50
C VAL A 367 -17.75 2.43 1.15
N GLU A 368 -18.52 1.33 1.15
CA GLU A 368 -19.77 1.18 1.90
C GLU A 368 -19.62 0.08 2.94
N LYS A 369 -19.93 0.42 4.19
CA LYS A 369 -19.88 -0.51 5.31
C LYS A 369 -21.28 -1.02 5.63
N ILE A 370 -21.45 -2.32 5.64
CA ILE A 370 -22.68 -3.03 6.04
C ILE A 370 -22.45 -3.65 7.42
N ASP A 371 -22.49 -2.81 8.46
CA ASP A 371 -22.29 -3.21 9.85
C ASP A 371 -23.55 -3.84 10.47
N GLY A 372 -23.51 -4.16 11.79
CA GLY A 372 -24.60 -4.79 12.52
C GLY A 372 -25.94 -4.04 12.53
N LYS A 373 -25.94 -2.74 12.18
CA LYS A 373 -27.16 -1.91 12.10
C LYS A 373 -27.79 -1.91 10.73
N LYS A 374 -27.08 -2.34 9.69
CA LYS A 374 -27.53 -2.42 8.32
C LYS A 374 -28.00 -3.84 7.99
N THR A 375 -29.05 -3.94 7.20
CA THR A 375 -29.70 -5.19 6.81
C THR A 375 -29.12 -5.74 5.49
N SER A 376 -29.56 -6.94 5.10
CA SER A 376 -29.26 -7.51 3.78
C SER A 376 -29.80 -6.64 2.63
N LYS A 377 -30.89 -5.89 2.88
CA LYS A 377 -31.42 -4.91 1.92
C LYS A 377 -30.43 -3.78 1.65
N ASP A 378 -29.78 -3.25 2.70
CA ASP A 378 -28.76 -2.20 2.53
C ASP A 378 -27.57 -2.70 1.72
N LEU A 379 -27.21 -3.99 1.88
CA LEU A 379 -26.18 -4.64 1.11
C LEU A 379 -26.56 -4.77 -0.37
N ARG A 380 -27.80 -5.21 -0.65
CA ARG A 380 -28.38 -5.25 -2.00
C ARG A 380 -28.35 -3.86 -2.64
N ASP A 381 -28.80 -2.85 -1.93
CA ASP A 381 -28.83 -1.48 -2.42
C ASP A 381 -27.41 -0.95 -2.72
N ALA A 382 -26.42 -1.29 -1.89
CA ALA A 382 -25.01 -0.93 -2.14
C ALA A 382 -24.48 -1.57 -3.43
N ILE A 383 -24.77 -2.84 -3.68
CA ILE A 383 -24.39 -3.56 -4.90
C ILE A 383 -25.08 -2.94 -6.13
N ASN A 384 -26.39 -2.71 -6.05
CA ASN A 384 -27.18 -2.15 -7.14
C ASN A 384 -26.76 -0.72 -7.48
N ASN A 385 -26.45 0.09 -6.46
CA ASN A 385 -25.95 1.46 -6.62
C ASN A 385 -24.51 1.51 -7.11
N GLY A 386 -23.84 0.36 -7.29
CA GLY A 386 -22.50 0.27 -7.84
C GLY A 386 -21.41 0.83 -6.94
N LYS A 387 -21.56 0.69 -5.61
CA LYS A 387 -20.49 1.00 -4.67
C LYS A 387 -19.24 0.20 -5.03
N LYS A 388 -18.07 0.86 -5.05
CA LYS A 388 -16.85 0.23 -5.54
C LYS A 388 -16.31 -0.84 -4.59
N ILE A 389 -16.33 -0.58 -3.28
CA ILE A 389 -15.89 -1.51 -2.24
C ILE A 389 -17.02 -1.61 -1.22
N ILE A 390 -17.40 -2.82 -0.88
CA ILE A 390 -18.44 -3.13 0.09
C ILE A 390 -17.83 -4.05 1.14
N ILE A 391 -17.94 -3.67 2.42
CA ILE A 391 -17.45 -4.48 3.53
C ILE A 391 -18.64 -5.06 4.26
N THR A 392 -18.67 -6.38 4.41
CA THR A 392 -19.77 -7.11 5.06
C THR A 392 -19.27 -8.27 5.89
N THR A 393 -20.15 -8.87 6.69
CA THR A 393 -19.84 -10.07 7.47
C THR A 393 -20.30 -11.33 6.73
N LEU A 394 -19.71 -12.47 7.13
CA LEU A 394 -20.00 -13.77 6.53
C LEU A 394 -21.51 -14.12 6.64
N GLN A 395 -22.17 -13.75 7.74
CA GLN A 395 -23.59 -14.02 7.97
C GLN A 395 -24.52 -13.31 6.99
N LYS A 396 -24.11 -12.17 6.42
CA LYS A 396 -24.90 -11.40 5.44
C LYS A 396 -24.58 -11.77 3.99
N PHE A 397 -23.52 -12.55 3.77
CA PHE A 397 -23.04 -12.89 2.44
C PHE A 397 -23.99 -13.78 1.62
N PRO A 398 -24.68 -14.79 2.17
CA PRO A 398 -25.60 -15.64 1.41
C PRO A 398 -26.66 -14.87 0.63
N TYR A 399 -27.12 -13.73 1.16
CA TYR A 399 -28.09 -12.87 0.46
C TYR A 399 -27.51 -12.13 -0.76
N ILE A 400 -26.18 -11.97 -0.82
CA ILE A 400 -25.54 -11.35 -1.97
C ILE A 400 -25.53 -12.30 -3.15
N TYR A 401 -25.41 -13.59 -2.87
CA TYR A 401 -25.23 -14.60 -3.89
C TYR A 401 -26.42 -14.66 -4.83
N ASP A 402 -27.62 -14.73 -4.28
CA ASP A 402 -28.88 -14.75 -5.04
C ASP A 402 -29.03 -13.49 -5.91
N GLU A 403 -28.58 -12.35 -5.43
CA GLU A 403 -28.64 -11.07 -6.16
C GLU A 403 -27.55 -10.91 -7.23
N ILE A 404 -26.39 -11.54 -7.05
CA ILE A 404 -25.30 -11.53 -8.03
C ILE A 404 -25.67 -12.41 -9.23
N ASP A 405 -26.38 -13.50 -9.01
CA ASP A 405 -26.79 -14.42 -10.06
C ASP A 405 -27.77 -13.78 -11.05
N ASP A 406 -28.67 -12.90 -10.59
CA ASP A 406 -29.55 -12.10 -11.45
C ASP A 406 -28.80 -11.03 -12.30
N ASN A 407 -27.50 -10.79 -12.03
CA ASN A 407 -26.64 -9.84 -12.72
C ASN A 407 -25.57 -10.51 -13.59
N THR A 408 -25.92 -11.48 -14.40
CA THR A 408 -25.04 -12.29 -15.26
C THR A 408 -24.06 -11.50 -16.16
N ASN A 409 -24.30 -10.20 -16.36
CA ASN A 409 -23.45 -9.32 -17.16
C ASN A 409 -22.48 -8.43 -16.32
N LYS A 410 -22.37 -8.66 -15.01
CA LYS A 410 -21.53 -7.86 -14.12
C LYS A 410 -20.55 -8.75 -13.36
N ASN A 411 -19.29 -8.37 -13.35
CA ASN A 411 -18.28 -9.11 -12.63
C ASN A 411 -18.08 -8.55 -11.21
N PHE A 412 -17.83 -9.45 -10.25
CA PHE A 412 -17.58 -9.12 -8.86
C PHE A 412 -16.34 -9.83 -8.36
N ALA A 413 -15.57 -9.15 -7.51
CA ALA A 413 -14.48 -9.74 -6.75
C ALA A 413 -14.89 -9.90 -5.28
N ILE A 414 -14.67 -11.06 -4.71
CA ILE A 414 -15.03 -11.38 -3.33
C ILE A 414 -13.75 -11.72 -2.59
N ILE A 415 -13.39 -10.89 -1.61
CA ILE A 415 -12.22 -11.09 -0.76
C ILE A 415 -12.70 -11.61 0.58
N VAL A 416 -12.25 -12.80 0.98
CA VAL A 416 -12.64 -13.44 2.24
C VAL A 416 -11.45 -13.38 3.20
N ASP A 417 -11.66 -12.77 4.37
CA ASP A 417 -10.68 -12.78 5.46
C ASP A 417 -10.95 -13.95 6.39
N GLU A 418 -9.88 -14.65 6.83
CA GLU A 418 -9.94 -15.83 7.70
C GLU A 418 -10.82 -16.97 7.12
N ALA A 419 -10.53 -17.38 5.87
CA ALA A 419 -11.22 -18.48 5.19
C ALA A 419 -11.15 -19.86 5.90
N HIS A 420 -10.70 -19.91 7.14
CA HIS A 420 -10.52 -21.13 7.92
C HIS A 420 -11.05 -21.04 9.34
N SER A 421 -12.00 -20.16 9.66
CA SER A 421 -12.43 -20.09 11.04
C SER A 421 -12.99 -21.43 11.49
N SER A 422 -12.22 -22.14 12.24
CA SER A 422 -12.70 -23.29 12.98
C SER A 422 -12.11 -23.29 14.36
N GLN A 423 -12.95 -23.08 15.29
CA GLN A 423 -12.77 -23.63 16.63
C GLN A 423 -13.65 -24.87 16.81
N SER A 424 -13.33 -25.95 16.09
CA SER A 424 -13.73 -27.29 16.52
C SER A 424 -12.63 -27.80 17.46
N GLY A 425 -12.76 -27.56 18.73
CA GLY A 425 -11.89 -28.14 19.75
C GLY A 425 -11.98 -27.43 21.10
N ASN A 426 -12.47 -28.12 22.12
CA ASN A 426 -12.40 -27.93 23.60
C ASN A 426 -12.44 -26.51 24.23
N ASN A 427 -12.38 -25.42 23.47
CA ASN A 427 -12.52 -24.04 23.95
C ASN A 427 -13.93 -23.45 23.78
N ALA A 428 -14.84 -24.18 23.13
CA ALA A 428 -16.24 -23.76 22.97
C ALA A 428 -17.00 -23.55 24.31
N LYS A 429 -16.52 -24.14 25.40
CA LYS A 429 -17.14 -23.96 26.71
C LYS A 429 -16.80 -22.63 27.40
N LYS A 430 -15.77 -21.89 26.94
CA LYS A 430 -15.37 -20.57 27.49
C LYS A 430 -15.89 -19.39 26.67
N LEU A 431 -16.46 -19.62 25.51
CA LEU A 431 -16.92 -18.57 24.57
C LEU A 431 -18.45 -18.31 24.59
N LYS A 432 -19.19 -18.99 25.46
CA LYS A 432 -20.65 -18.76 25.62
C LYS A 432 -21.08 -17.31 25.86
N PRO A 433 -20.31 -16.42 26.53
CA PRO A 433 -20.71 -15.03 26.67
C PRO A 433 -20.50 -14.16 25.41
N ALA A 434 -19.61 -14.57 24.48
CA ALA A 434 -19.36 -13.82 23.24
C ALA A 434 -20.37 -14.19 22.11
N LEU A 435 -21.10 -15.26 22.28
CA LEU A 435 -22.15 -15.73 21.36
C LEU A 435 -23.52 -15.02 21.57
N ALA A 436 -23.67 -14.20 22.59
CA ALA A 436 -24.90 -13.45 22.83
C ALA A 436 -25.21 -12.44 21.68
N ASP A 437 -24.17 -11.83 21.11
CA ASP A 437 -24.35 -10.91 19.98
C ASP A 437 -24.60 -11.62 18.65
N THR A 438 -24.18 -12.88 18.50
CA THR A 438 -24.46 -13.70 17.32
C THR A 438 -25.86 -14.31 17.33
N THR A 439 -26.43 -14.55 18.51
CA THR A 439 -27.77 -15.11 18.66
C THR A 439 -28.84 -14.15 18.15
N ASP A 440 -28.68 -12.85 18.35
CA ASP A 440 -29.65 -11.87 17.86
C ASP A 440 -29.56 -11.72 16.33
N SER A 441 -28.35 -11.81 15.75
CA SER A 441 -28.17 -11.80 14.30
C SER A 441 -28.68 -13.07 13.62
N LEU A 442 -28.53 -14.24 14.27
CA LEU A 442 -29.08 -15.51 13.82
C LEU A 442 -30.61 -15.56 13.95
N LYS A 443 -31.21 -14.91 14.98
CA LYS A 443 -32.63 -14.76 15.15
C LYS A 443 -33.26 -13.88 14.07
N GLU A 444 -32.63 -12.72 13.81
CA GLU A 444 -33.02 -11.82 12.74
C GLU A 444 -32.97 -12.52 11.39
N PHE A 445 -31.94 -13.37 11.18
CA PHE A 445 -31.80 -14.21 9.99
C PHE A 445 -32.89 -15.26 9.89
N ALA A 446 -33.15 -16.00 10.99
CA ALA A 446 -34.17 -17.03 11.02
C ALA A 446 -35.61 -16.47 10.79
N GLU A 447 -35.89 -15.29 11.37
CA GLU A 447 -37.15 -14.56 11.15
C GLU A 447 -37.36 -14.11 9.70
N ILE A 448 -36.27 -13.63 9.04
CA ILE A 448 -36.32 -13.19 7.63
C ILE A 448 -36.51 -14.37 6.69
N GLU A 449 -35.86 -15.50 6.96
CA GLU A 449 -35.94 -16.73 6.13
C GLU A 449 -37.14 -17.62 6.49
N GLY A 450 -37.85 -17.36 7.60
CA GLY A 450 -38.95 -18.22 8.08
C GLY A 450 -38.50 -19.61 8.51
N LYS A 451 -37.24 -19.76 8.97
CA LYS A 451 -36.61 -21.01 9.43
C LYS A 451 -36.39 -20.96 10.95
N GLU A 452 -36.32 -22.12 11.59
CA GLU A 452 -35.94 -22.20 13.00
C GLU A 452 -34.40 -22.06 13.17
N GLU A 453 -33.91 -21.44 14.28
CA GLU A 453 -32.51 -21.27 14.60
C GLU A 453 -31.70 -22.58 14.49
N SER A 454 -32.29 -23.70 14.83
CA SER A 454 -31.72 -25.04 14.79
C SER A 454 -31.42 -25.56 13.37
N GLU A 455 -32.07 -24.96 12.34
CA GLU A 455 -31.90 -25.32 10.93
C GLU A 455 -30.81 -24.52 10.23
N ILE A 456 -30.28 -23.48 10.88
CA ILE A 456 -29.19 -22.68 10.35
C ILE A 456 -27.89 -23.39 10.70
N LYS A 457 -27.31 -24.07 9.74
CA LYS A 457 -25.95 -24.64 9.84
C LYS A 457 -24.92 -23.51 10.04
N ASP A 458 -23.76 -23.87 10.59
CA ASP A 458 -22.64 -22.96 10.73
C ASP A 458 -22.41 -22.20 9.40
N SER A 459 -22.39 -20.88 9.47
CA SER A 459 -22.37 -20.01 8.27
C SER A 459 -21.17 -20.25 7.36
N GLU A 460 -20.07 -20.82 7.90
CA GLU A 460 -18.91 -21.23 7.14
C GLU A 460 -19.16 -22.49 6.29
N ASP A 461 -19.82 -23.48 6.87
CA ASP A 461 -20.17 -24.69 6.15
C ASP A 461 -21.15 -24.37 5.01
N ILE A 462 -22.00 -23.35 5.17
CA ILE A 462 -22.93 -22.89 4.13
C ILE A 462 -22.15 -22.20 3.00
N LEU A 463 -21.27 -21.27 3.32
CA LEU A 463 -20.44 -20.58 2.30
C LEU A 463 -19.58 -21.58 1.53
N VAL A 464 -18.91 -22.50 2.24
CA VAL A 464 -18.08 -23.56 1.64
C VAL A 464 -18.95 -24.51 0.82
N GLN A 465 -20.11 -24.91 1.30
CA GLN A 465 -21.03 -25.78 0.53
C GLN A 465 -21.60 -25.08 -0.70
N GLU A 466 -21.97 -23.81 -0.61
CA GLU A 466 -22.46 -23.05 -1.76
C GLU A 466 -21.34 -22.83 -2.80
N LEU A 467 -20.13 -22.48 -2.38
CA LEU A 467 -18.99 -22.40 -3.28
C LEU A 467 -18.67 -23.75 -3.97
N LEU A 468 -18.87 -24.87 -3.27
CA LEU A 468 -18.65 -26.22 -3.81
C LEU A 468 -19.80 -26.70 -4.71
N THR A 469 -21.04 -26.35 -4.40
CA THR A 469 -22.24 -26.84 -5.12
C THR A 469 -22.54 -26.06 -6.37
N GLN A 470 -22.17 -24.80 -6.46
CA GLN A 470 -22.55 -23.94 -7.57
C GLN A 470 -21.55 -23.89 -8.73
N GLY A 471 -20.34 -24.47 -8.57
CA GLY A 471 -19.36 -24.57 -9.65
C GLY A 471 -18.72 -23.22 -10.03
N TYR A 472 -18.02 -23.22 -11.15
CA TYR A 472 -17.27 -22.07 -11.68
C TYR A 472 -18.21 -21.00 -12.25
N HIS A 473 -18.29 -19.83 -11.59
CA HIS A 473 -18.98 -18.66 -12.13
C HIS A 473 -18.00 -17.75 -12.86
N LYS A 474 -18.20 -17.55 -14.15
CA LYS A 474 -17.33 -16.70 -14.99
C LYS A 474 -17.32 -15.22 -14.56
N ASN A 475 -18.33 -14.78 -13.83
CA ASN A 475 -18.49 -13.40 -13.37
C ASN A 475 -18.04 -13.18 -11.91
N LEU A 476 -17.59 -14.22 -11.19
CA LEU A 476 -17.12 -14.13 -9.82
C LEU A 476 -15.66 -14.56 -9.70
N SER A 477 -14.88 -13.80 -8.94
CA SER A 477 -13.52 -14.18 -8.53
C SER A 477 -13.41 -14.14 -7.03
N PHE A 478 -12.92 -15.22 -6.42
CA PHE A 478 -12.73 -15.31 -4.98
C PHE A 478 -11.26 -15.19 -4.62
N PHE A 479 -10.97 -14.43 -3.57
CA PHE A 479 -9.65 -14.21 -3.01
C PHE A 479 -9.67 -14.55 -1.52
N ALA A 480 -9.33 -15.79 -1.19
CA ALA A 480 -9.38 -16.31 0.16
C ALA A 480 -8.05 -16.10 0.89
N PHE A 481 -8.06 -15.28 1.93
CA PHE A 481 -6.91 -15.07 2.81
C PHE A 481 -7.00 -15.97 4.04
N THR A 482 -5.94 -16.74 4.32
CA THR A 482 -5.90 -17.64 5.47
C THR A 482 -4.48 -17.74 6.04
N ALA A 483 -4.37 -17.96 7.35
CA ALA A 483 -3.08 -18.29 7.98
C ALA A 483 -2.73 -19.79 7.79
N THR A 484 -3.72 -20.66 7.87
CA THR A 484 -3.57 -22.13 7.79
C THR A 484 -4.72 -22.71 6.96
N PRO A 485 -4.51 -22.98 5.66
CA PRO A 485 -5.53 -23.60 4.83
C PRO A 485 -5.86 -25.01 5.32
N LYS A 486 -7.15 -25.36 5.34
CA LYS A 486 -7.61 -26.73 5.58
C LYS A 486 -7.63 -27.51 4.27
N GLU A 487 -7.66 -28.85 4.35
CA GLU A 487 -7.75 -29.73 3.17
C GLU A 487 -8.92 -29.35 2.25
N LYS A 488 -10.11 -29.14 2.79
CA LYS A 488 -11.28 -28.68 2.02
C LYS A 488 -11.06 -27.31 1.34
N THR A 489 -10.34 -26.40 1.98
CA THR A 489 -10.01 -25.09 1.39
C THR A 489 -9.03 -25.28 0.22
N LEU A 490 -8.06 -26.20 0.34
CA LEU A 490 -7.12 -26.52 -0.73
C LEU A 490 -7.78 -27.18 -1.94
N GLU A 491 -8.86 -27.93 -1.73
CA GLU A 491 -9.65 -28.55 -2.82
C GLU A 491 -10.50 -27.52 -3.61
N MET A 492 -10.84 -26.39 -2.99
CA MET A 492 -11.69 -25.34 -3.57
C MET A 492 -10.93 -24.31 -4.41
N PHE A 493 -9.64 -24.12 -4.14
CA PHE A 493 -8.78 -23.10 -4.73
C PHE A 493 -7.58 -23.71 -5.42
#